data_3904f9fbc0eb02f69afa52f89e58248f
#
_entry.id   3904f9fbc0eb02f69afa52f89e58248f
#
_cell.length_a   1.000
_cell.length_b   1.000
_cell.length_c   1.000
_cell.angle_alpha   90.00
_cell.angle_beta   90.00
_cell.angle_gamma   90.00
#
_symmetry.space_group_name_H-M   'P 1'
#
loop_
_entity.id
_entity.type
_entity.pdbx_description
1 polymer ?
#
loop_
_entity_poly.entity_id
_entity_poly.type
_entity_poly.pdbx_seq_one_letter_code
_entity_poly.pdbx_strand_id
1 'polypeptide(L)'
;MRWGGGSSALGDAVARPRDDRQRDLLRPALEEIIDLGHPLVRLAREIDWGFLDQRFAGVCTPGPGQPGLPTRLVAGLFMLKHMHNLSDEVLCARWLENPYYQFFCGELSFCHRLPFDRSSLTHWRQRLGEEQLVALIQESLSVAHKTDALTTRDLERVVVDTTVQPKAIAHPTDARLCHRALEKLVDLARRHDVPLRQSYRRIAKRAAIMVGRYTHAHQFKRARRALKFLRIRLGRVIRDIRRKIAGNEALQERFASLLALAVRVRLQDHRQRGHKIYALHAPEVECIGKGKARAPYEFGCKVSVITPATKPKGGQFVLHAKALHGNPFDGHTLAPVIAGLEALTGVETRRIHVDKGYRGHNHAQKFRVWISGQVRRVTAPIRREMRRRAAVEPVIGHIKAEHRMGRNYLKGRDGDRTNAALAAAGYNFSLLLRWLKRLLHSLIRALLVDPASRQNA
;
A
#
# COMPACT_ATOMS: atom_id res chain seq x y z
N MET A 1 46.81 32.33 -15.83
CA MET A 1 47.24 30.93 -15.68
C MET A 1 45.97 30.04 -15.72
N ARG A 2 45.86 29.21 -16.74
CA ARG A 2 44.78 28.24 -16.94
C ARG A 2 44.97 27.06 -15.97
N TRP A 3 43.95 26.67 -15.28
CA TRP A 3 43.85 25.32 -14.69
C TRP A 3 42.79 24.52 -15.41
N GLY A 4 43.25 23.42 -15.94
CA GLY A 4 42.51 22.55 -16.83
C GLY A 4 41.36 21.82 -16.17
N GLY A 5 40.36 21.52 -16.99
CA GLY A 5 39.21 20.72 -16.63
C GLY A 5 39.59 19.28 -16.36
N GLY A 6 39.28 18.82 -15.16
CA GLY A 6 39.14 17.42 -14.86
C GLY A 6 37.67 17.07 -14.92
N SER A 7 37.28 16.33 -15.95
CA SER A 7 36.01 15.61 -16.00
C SER A 7 36.03 14.59 -14.87
N SER A 8 35.42 14.93 -13.73
CA SER A 8 35.09 13.93 -12.72
C SER A 8 33.82 13.20 -13.17
N ALA A 9 33.99 11.95 -13.53
CA ALA A 9 32.89 11.00 -13.64
C ALA A 9 31.98 11.17 -12.42
N LEU A 10 30.73 11.49 -12.66
CA LEU A 10 29.65 11.42 -11.66
C LEU A 10 29.61 9.98 -11.16
N GLY A 11 30.25 9.74 -10.03
CA GLY A 11 30.13 8.50 -9.28
C GLY A 11 28.68 8.41 -8.80
N ASP A 12 27.99 7.39 -9.25
CA ASP A 12 26.69 7.01 -8.80
C ASP A 12 26.69 6.91 -7.26
N ALA A 13 25.92 7.77 -6.61
CA ALA A 13 25.73 7.71 -5.17
C ALA A 13 24.79 6.58 -4.84
N VAL A 14 25.31 5.42 -4.95
CA VAL A 14 24.74 4.17 -4.46
C VAL A 14 24.71 4.23 -2.95
N ALA A 15 23.64 3.72 -2.31
CA ALA A 15 23.64 3.37 -0.92
C ALA A 15 24.96 2.67 -0.58
N ARG A 16 25.59 3.08 0.53
CA ARG A 16 26.94 2.60 0.90
C ARG A 16 27.00 1.09 0.72
N PRO A 17 27.83 0.54 -0.19
CA PRO A 17 28.04 -0.90 -0.22
C PRO A 17 28.57 -1.30 1.15
N ARG A 18 28.01 -2.33 1.77
CA ARG A 18 28.58 -2.90 2.96
C ARG A 18 29.98 -3.39 2.63
N ASP A 19 30.95 -3.02 3.45
CA ASP A 19 32.27 -3.62 3.36
C ASP A 19 32.20 -5.05 3.92
N ASP A 20 31.90 -5.99 3.05
CA ASP A 20 31.78 -7.42 3.37
C ASP A 20 33.16 -8.06 3.65
N ARG A 21 34.25 -7.30 3.52
CA ARG A 21 35.62 -7.80 3.62
C ARG A 21 36.14 -7.83 5.04
N GLN A 22 35.58 -7.04 5.96
CA GLN A 22 36.03 -6.97 7.33
C GLN A 22 35.06 -7.69 8.26
N ARG A 23 35.26 -9.00 8.46
CA ARG A 23 34.60 -9.73 9.56
C ARG A 23 35.15 -9.21 10.89
N ASP A 24 34.26 -8.81 11.79
CA ASP A 24 34.62 -8.50 13.16
C ASP A 24 35.03 -9.82 13.84
N LEU A 25 36.34 -9.98 14.14
CA LEU A 25 36.92 -11.19 14.73
C LEU A 25 36.31 -11.58 16.07
N LEU A 26 35.66 -10.61 16.74
CA LEU A 26 35.06 -10.80 18.08
C LEU A 26 33.55 -11.06 18.05
N ARG A 27 32.94 -11.04 16.88
CA ARG A 27 31.49 -11.27 16.73
C ARG A 27 31.22 -12.42 15.77
N PRO A 28 30.49 -13.45 16.23
CA PRO A 28 30.10 -14.55 15.36
C PRO A 28 29.24 -14.04 14.19
N ALA A 29 29.43 -14.63 13.02
CA ALA A 29 28.58 -14.36 11.87
C ALA A 29 27.17 -14.90 12.14
N LEU A 30 26.12 -14.18 11.65
CA LEU A 30 24.76 -14.66 11.79
C LEU A 30 24.56 -16.07 11.19
N GLU A 31 25.28 -16.40 10.12
CA GLU A 31 25.24 -17.73 9.49
C GLU A 31 25.73 -18.86 10.40
N GLU A 32 26.54 -18.56 11.40
CA GLU A 32 27.05 -19.53 12.37
C GLU A 32 26.08 -19.80 13.52
N ILE A 33 25.16 -18.87 13.79
CA ILE A 33 24.22 -18.94 14.93
C ILE A 33 22.77 -19.22 14.55
N ILE A 34 22.42 -19.15 13.25
CA ILE A 34 21.05 -19.38 12.75
C ILE A 34 20.95 -20.70 12.00
N ASP A 35 19.74 -21.28 11.97
CA ASP A 35 19.44 -22.41 11.10
C ASP A 35 19.37 -21.96 9.63
N LEU A 36 20.34 -22.39 8.82
CA LEU A 36 20.38 -22.07 7.39
C LEU A 36 19.27 -22.74 6.57
N GLY A 37 18.62 -23.77 7.11
CA GLY A 37 17.44 -24.42 6.56
C GLY A 37 16.14 -23.61 6.79
N HIS A 38 16.17 -22.59 7.65
CA HIS A 38 15.00 -21.78 7.97
C HIS A 38 14.39 -21.13 6.70
N PRO A 39 13.05 -21.14 6.51
CA PRO A 39 12.41 -20.64 5.28
C PRO A 39 12.75 -19.20 4.93
N LEU A 40 12.95 -18.32 5.92
CA LEU A 40 13.31 -16.92 5.69
C LEU A 40 14.76 -16.77 5.17
N VAL A 41 15.69 -17.62 5.63
CA VAL A 41 17.07 -17.68 5.12
C VAL A 41 17.08 -18.13 3.66
N ARG A 42 16.35 -19.19 3.35
CA ARG A 42 16.19 -19.69 1.98
C ARG A 42 15.58 -18.61 1.07
N LEU A 43 14.52 -17.95 1.52
CA LEU A 43 13.92 -16.86 0.77
C LEU A 43 14.91 -15.71 0.53
N ALA A 44 15.72 -15.35 1.53
CA ALA A 44 16.75 -14.33 1.38
C ALA A 44 17.83 -14.68 0.33
N ARG A 45 18.11 -15.98 0.14
CA ARG A 45 19.06 -16.47 -0.88
C ARG A 45 18.46 -16.52 -2.29
N GLU A 46 17.14 -16.71 -2.42
CA GLU A 46 16.46 -16.73 -3.71
C GLU A 46 16.21 -15.33 -4.30
N ILE A 47 16.12 -14.30 -3.45
CA ILE A 47 15.89 -12.91 -3.87
C ILE A 47 17.15 -12.36 -4.57
N ASP A 48 16.95 -11.77 -5.74
CA ASP A 48 17.99 -11.00 -6.44
C ASP A 48 18.09 -9.58 -5.84
N TRP A 49 18.96 -9.47 -4.84
CA TRP A 49 19.22 -8.19 -4.19
C TRP A 49 19.91 -7.19 -5.12
N GLY A 50 20.71 -7.65 -6.10
CA GLY A 50 21.36 -6.81 -7.10
C GLY A 50 20.35 -6.13 -8.02
N PHE A 51 19.32 -6.85 -8.44
CA PHE A 51 18.19 -6.25 -9.17
C PHE A 51 17.48 -5.16 -8.35
N LEU A 52 17.23 -5.42 -7.08
CA LEU A 52 16.60 -4.43 -6.20
C LEU A 52 17.52 -3.22 -5.97
N ASP A 53 18.83 -3.42 -5.81
CA ASP A 53 19.80 -2.34 -5.67
C ASP A 53 19.75 -1.39 -6.88
N GLN A 54 19.73 -1.92 -8.08
CA GLN A 54 19.62 -1.12 -9.31
C GLN A 54 18.29 -0.32 -9.36
N ARG A 55 17.17 -0.93 -8.99
CA ARG A 55 15.86 -0.27 -9.00
C ARG A 55 15.71 0.80 -7.91
N PHE A 56 16.40 0.64 -6.79
CA PHE A 56 16.34 1.57 -5.66
C PHE A 56 17.44 2.64 -5.70
N ALA A 57 18.42 2.54 -6.61
CA ALA A 57 19.54 3.47 -6.70
C ALA A 57 19.13 4.95 -6.74
N GLY A 58 18.04 5.28 -7.42
CA GLY A 58 17.52 6.66 -7.52
C GLY A 58 16.82 7.22 -6.28
N VAL A 59 16.66 6.43 -5.21
CA VAL A 59 15.95 6.87 -3.98
C VAL A 59 16.84 7.74 -3.10
N CYS A 60 18.16 7.56 -3.19
CA CYS A 60 19.14 8.33 -2.42
C CYS A 60 19.86 9.32 -3.35
N THR A 61 19.72 10.62 -3.09
CA THR A 61 20.44 11.67 -3.80
C THR A 61 21.87 11.79 -3.28
N PRO A 62 22.89 11.91 -4.16
CA PRO A 62 24.24 12.23 -3.74
C PRO A 62 24.28 13.65 -3.16
N GLY A 63 24.85 13.81 -1.99
CA GLY A 63 24.99 15.12 -1.35
C GLY A 63 25.66 15.05 0.00
N PRO A 64 26.05 16.18 0.59
CA PRO A 64 26.57 16.23 1.94
C PRO A 64 25.46 15.78 2.91
N GLY A 65 25.73 14.76 3.73
CA GLY A 65 24.76 14.23 4.71
C GLY A 65 25.11 12.81 5.15
N GLN A 66 24.21 12.22 5.94
CA GLN A 66 24.36 10.85 6.37
C GLN A 66 24.20 9.90 5.17
N PRO A 67 25.12 8.95 4.95
CA PRO A 67 25.02 7.99 3.84
C PRO A 67 23.68 7.25 3.84
N GLY A 68 23.16 6.96 2.65
CA GLY A 68 21.97 6.14 2.50
C GLY A 68 22.17 4.75 3.13
N LEU A 69 21.08 4.19 3.68
CA LEU A 69 21.14 2.82 4.21
C LEU A 69 21.12 1.81 3.06
N PRO A 70 21.69 0.59 3.28
CA PRO A 70 21.68 -0.45 2.26
C PRO A 70 20.27 -0.77 1.76
N THR A 71 20.10 -0.91 0.45
CA THR A 71 18.80 -1.23 -0.16
C THR A 71 18.21 -2.51 0.42
N ARG A 72 19.02 -3.55 0.63
CA ARG A 72 18.59 -4.81 1.23
C ARG A 72 17.96 -4.60 2.61
N LEU A 73 18.50 -3.69 3.44
CA LEU A 73 17.89 -3.35 4.72
C LEU A 73 16.52 -2.70 4.53
N VAL A 74 16.42 -1.69 3.66
CA VAL A 74 15.16 -0.95 3.43
C VAL A 74 14.09 -1.83 2.80
N ALA A 75 14.42 -2.53 1.72
CA ALA A 75 13.51 -3.45 1.03
C ALA A 75 13.10 -4.62 1.92
N GLY A 76 14.07 -5.23 2.63
CA GLY A 76 13.83 -6.32 3.57
C GLY A 76 12.86 -5.94 4.69
N LEU A 77 13.03 -4.75 5.28
CA LEU A 77 12.10 -4.24 6.29
C LEU A 77 10.68 -4.04 5.76
N PHE A 78 10.51 -3.53 4.54
CA PHE A 78 9.18 -3.37 3.94
C PHE A 78 8.54 -4.72 3.60
N MET A 79 9.32 -5.68 3.11
CA MET A 79 8.84 -7.04 2.87
C MET A 79 8.38 -7.68 4.19
N LEU A 80 9.23 -7.72 5.22
CA LEU A 80 8.91 -8.29 6.55
C LEU A 80 7.68 -7.64 7.17
N LYS A 81 7.56 -6.32 7.09
CA LYS A 81 6.41 -5.58 7.59
C LYS A 81 5.09 -6.07 6.99
N HIS A 82 5.04 -6.21 5.68
CA HIS A 82 3.80 -6.59 4.97
C HIS A 82 3.58 -8.10 4.98
N MET A 83 4.64 -8.92 4.97
CA MET A 83 4.56 -10.38 5.13
C MET A 83 3.90 -10.77 6.46
N HIS A 84 4.27 -10.09 7.54
CA HIS A 84 3.85 -10.42 8.91
C HIS A 84 2.86 -9.43 9.53
N ASN A 85 2.27 -8.53 8.72
CA ASN A 85 1.26 -7.55 9.16
C ASN A 85 1.69 -6.65 10.33
N LEU A 86 2.97 -6.23 10.37
CA LEU A 86 3.55 -5.50 11.50
C LEU A 86 3.34 -3.99 11.41
N SER A 87 3.20 -3.30 12.56
CA SER A 87 3.38 -1.85 12.63
C SER A 87 4.88 -1.51 12.52
N ASP A 88 5.21 -0.23 12.33
CA ASP A 88 6.61 0.20 12.27
C ASP A 88 7.32 -0.05 13.60
N GLU A 89 6.64 0.21 14.72
CA GLU A 89 7.16 -0.01 16.06
C GLU A 89 7.42 -1.50 16.32
N VAL A 90 6.46 -2.37 16.02
CA VAL A 90 6.57 -3.82 16.21
C VAL A 90 7.62 -4.42 15.28
N LEU A 91 7.73 -3.91 14.04
CA LEU A 91 8.79 -4.32 13.11
C LEU A 91 10.17 -4.04 13.70
N CYS A 92 10.40 -2.82 14.18
CA CYS A 92 11.67 -2.42 14.78
C CYS A 92 12.02 -3.24 16.04
N ALA A 93 11.04 -3.49 16.91
CA ALA A 93 11.22 -4.34 18.09
C ALA A 93 11.59 -5.78 17.70
N ARG A 94 10.82 -6.39 16.78
CA ARG A 94 11.11 -7.75 16.30
C ARG A 94 12.43 -7.87 15.56
N TRP A 95 12.82 -6.85 14.81
CA TRP A 95 14.10 -6.86 14.12
C TRP A 95 15.28 -6.92 15.10
N LEU A 96 15.19 -6.22 16.23
CA LEU A 96 16.22 -6.26 17.29
C LEU A 96 16.33 -7.63 17.99
N GLU A 97 15.22 -8.35 18.09
CA GLU A 97 15.14 -9.61 18.83
C GLU A 97 15.37 -10.84 17.93
N ASN A 98 15.19 -10.69 16.61
CA ASN A 98 15.14 -11.82 15.69
C ASN A 98 16.35 -11.85 14.74
N PRO A 99 17.31 -12.78 14.92
CA PRO A 99 18.48 -12.90 14.06
C PRO A 99 18.13 -13.24 12.61
N TYR A 100 17.03 -13.95 12.37
CA TYR A 100 16.55 -14.24 11.00
C TYR A 100 16.07 -12.99 10.27
N TYR A 101 15.46 -12.02 10.98
CA TYR A 101 15.08 -10.74 10.40
C TYR A 101 16.29 -9.91 10.03
N GLN A 102 17.32 -9.90 10.91
CA GLN A 102 18.58 -9.22 10.66
C GLN A 102 19.31 -9.84 9.45
N PHE A 103 19.42 -11.16 9.41
CA PHE A 103 20.00 -11.88 8.27
C PHE A 103 19.26 -11.58 6.97
N PHE A 104 17.93 -11.63 6.97
CA PHE A 104 17.09 -11.29 5.80
C PHE A 104 17.38 -9.87 5.30
N CYS A 105 17.53 -8.93 6.20
CA CYS A 105 17.89 -7.54 5.92
C CYS A 105 19.38 -7.34 5.59
N GLY A 106 20.20 -8.40 5.58
CA GLY A 106 21.59 -8.39 5.16
C GLY A 106 22.58 -7.99 6.27
N GLU A 107 22.23 -8.13 7.55
CA GLU A 107 23.23 -8.02 8.62
C GLU A 107 24.18 -9.23 8.61
N LEU A 108 25.45 -8.97 8.85
CA LEU A 108 26.49 -10.02 8.90
C LEU A 108 26.63 -10.61 10.30
N SER A 109 26.48 -9.78 11.33
CA SER A 109 26.53 -10.16 12.74
C SER A 109 25.29 -9.63 13.46
N PHE A 110 25.00 -10.18 14.64
CA PHE A 110 23.84 -9.77 15.42
C PHE A 110 23.99 -8.34 15.96
N CYS A 111 23.01 -7.50 15.65
CA CYS A 111 22.97 -6.09 16.03
C CYS A 111 21.99 -5.87 17.19
N HIS A 112 22.48 -5.31 18.30
CA HIS A 112 21.68 -4.98 19.49
C HIS A 112 21.01 -3.61 19.42
N ARG A 113 21.29 -2.82 18.37
CA ARG A 113 20.73 -1.48 18.16
C ARG A 113 20.26 -1.34 16.72
N LEU A 114 19.18 -0.55 16.53
CA LEU A 114 18.73 -0.20 15.18
C LEU A 114 19.80 0.65 14.48
N PRO A 115 20.17 0.33 13.23
CA PRO A 115 21.10 1.15 12.46
C PRO A 115 20.43 2.43 11.89
N PHE A 116 19.18 2.69 12.22
CA PHE A 116 18.38 3.81 11.75
C PHE A 116 17.36 4.28 12.80
N ASP A 117 16.86 5.51 12.67
CA ASP A 117 15.74 6.00 13.47
C ASP A 117 14.40 5.45 12.94
N ARG A 118 13.44 5.17 13.81
CA ARG A 118 12.11 4.66 13.42
C ARG A 118 11.36 5.56 12.44
N SER A 119 11.57 6.87 12.51
CA SER A 119 10.98 7.84 11.58
C SER A 119 11.50 7.65 10.15
N SER A 120 12.69 7.09 9.97
CA SER A 120 13.29 6.80 8.67
C SER A 120 12.41 5.92 7.80
N LEU A 121 11.68 4.95 8.38
CA LEU A 121 10.71 4.14 7.63
C LEU A 121 9.63 4.98 6.95
N THR A 122 9.22 6.08 7.57
CA THR A 122 8.25 7.01 6.99
C THR A 122 8.87 7.83 5.86
N HIS A 123 10.09 8.32 6.06
CA HIS A 123 10.83 9.08 5.05
C HIS A 123 11.14 8.22 3.81
N TRP A 124 11.54 6.97 3.99
CA TRP A 124 11.79 6.06 2.87
C TRP A 124 10.52 5.79 2.07
N ARG A 125 9.38 5.52 2.73
CA ARG A 125 8.10 5.36 2.02
C ARG A 125 7.69 6.59 1.21
N GLN A 126 8.07 7.78 1.63
CA GLN A 126 7.80 9.02 0.88
C GLN A 126 8.73 9.19 -0.33
N ARG A 127 9.94 8.61 -0.28
CA ARG A 127 10.93 8.65 -1.37
C ARG A 127 10.72 7.54 -2.39
N LEU A 128 10.10 6.42 -2.00
CA LEU A 128 9.82 5.31 -2.91
C LEU A 128 8.76 5.72 -3.94
N GLY A 129 9.14 5.68 -5.22
CA GLY A 129 8.24 5.85 -6.34
C GLY A 129 7.50 4.57 -6.72
N GLU A 130 6.65 4.66 -7.75
CA GLU A 130 5.88 3.51 -8.25
C GLU A 130 6.80 2.40 -8.80
N GLU A 131 7.92 2.77 -9.44
CA GLU A 131 8.89 1.83 -10.03
C GLU A 131 9.52 0.91 -8.98
N GLN A 132 9.99 1.45 -7.87
CA GLN A 132 10.59 0.67 -6.78
C GLN A 132 9.57 -0.30 -6.15
N LEU A 133 8.34 0.15 -6.02
CA LEU A 133 7.26 -0.67 -5.45
C LEU A 133 6.87 -1.82 -6.39
N VAL A 134 6.81 -1.54 -7.68
CA VAL A 134 6.55 -2.52 -8.73
C VAL A 134 7.69 -3.53 -8.81
N ALA A 135 8.95 -3.09 -8.63
CA ALA A 135 10.11 -4.00 -8.59
C ALA A 135 10.01 -5.06 -7.47
N LEU A 136 9.43 -4.74 -6.31
CA LEU A 136 9.19 -5.73 -5.25
C LEU A 136 8.18 -6.82 -5.67
N ILE A 137 7.13 -6.43 -6.40
CA ILE A 137 6.18 -7.41 -6.96
C ILE A 137 6.89 -8.25 -8.02
N GLN A 138 7.64 -7.61 -8.93
CA GLN A 138 8.40 -8.27 -9.99
C GLN A 138 9.36 -9.32 -9.41
N GLU A 139 10.14 -8.94 -8.39
CA GLU A 139 11.06 -9.86 -7.73
C GLU A 139 10.33 -11.04 -7.07
N SER A 140 9.18 -10.82 -6.44
CA SER A 140 8.39 -11.91 -5.89
C SER A 140 7.92 -12.92 -6.95
N LEU A 141 7.61 -12.45 -8.16
CA LEU A 141 7.22 -13.32 -9.29
C LEU A 141 8.43 -14.01 -9.90
N SER A 142 9.60 -13.35 -9.96
CA SER A 142 10.86 -13.93 -10.40
C SER A 142 11.25 -15.10 -9.49
N VAL A 143 11.24 -14.93 -8.18
CA VAL A 143 11.49 -16.01 -7.20
C VAL A 143 10.45 -17.13 -7.34
N ALA A 144 9.16 -16.79 -7.56
CA ALA A 144 8.13 -17.80 -7.76
C ALA A 144 8.38 -18.65 -9.02
N HIS A 145 8.90 -18.04 -10.08
CA HIS A 145 9.26 -18.73 -11.32
C HIS A 145 10.50 -19.60 -11.14
N LYS A 146 11.57 -19.06 -10.53
CA LYS A 146 12.82 -19.80 -10.24
C LYS A 146 12.58 -21.07 -9.40
N THR A 147 11.61 -21.02 -8.49
CA THR A 147 11.29 -22.12 -7.57
C THR A 147 10.15 -23.00 -8.02
N ASP A 148 9.72 -22.93 -9.29
CA ASP A 148 8.58 -23.68 -9.86
C ASP A 148 7.24 -23.48 -9.11
N ALA A 149 7.11 -22.43 -8.32
CA ALA A 149 5.88 -22.05 -7.66
C ALA A 149 4.85 -21.45 -8.63
N LEU A 150 5.35 -20.82 -9.72
CA LEU A 150 4.59 -20.16 -10.78
C LEU A 150 5.21 -20.49 -12.14
N THR A 151 4.40 -20.67 -13.18
CA THR A 151 4.84 -20.93 -14.54
C THR A 151 4.45 -19.79 -15.48
N THR A 152 5.13 -19.65 -16.63
CA THR A 152 4.78 -18.67 -17.67
C THR A 152 3.31 -18.82 -18.14
N ARG A 153 2.81 -20.06 -18.21
CA ARG A 153 1.40 -20.34 -18.57
C ARG A 153 0.41 -19.74 -17.58
N ASP A 154 0.79 -19.55 -16.33
CA ASP A 154 -0.04 -18.94 -15.30
C ASP A 154 -0.15 -17.41 -15.49
N LEU A 155 0.82 -16.79 -16.17
CA LEU A 155 0.83 -15.36 -16.50
C LEU A 155 -0.03 -15.04 -17.74
N GLU A 156 -0.20 -15.98 -18.66
CA GLU A 156 -0.99 -15.79 -19.89
C GLU A 156 -2.51 -15.70 -19.67
N ARG A 157 -3.00 -16.21 -18.54
CA ARG A 157 -4.42 -16.31 -18.23
C ARG A 157 -4.71 -15.74 -16.86
N VAL A 158 -5.42 -14.63 -16.85
CA VAL A 158 -5.53 -13.83 -15.65
C VAL A 158 -6.99 -13.52 -15.28
N VAL A 159 -7.20 -13.28 -14.01
CA VAL A 159 -8.41 -12.72 -13.44
C VAL A 159 -8.09 -11.31 -12.98
N VAL A 160 -8.91 -10.34 -13.41
CA VAL A 160 -8.81 -8.94 -12.96
C VAL A 160 -10.06 -8.61 -12.16
N ASP A 161 -9.85 -8.09 -10.97
CA ASP A 161 -10.93 -7.61 -10.11
C ASP A 161 -10.54 -6.31 -9.40
N THR A 162 -11.52 -5.55 -8.92
CA THR A 162 -11.28 -4.34 -8.16
C THR A 162 -11.78 -4.48 -6.73
N THR A 163 -11.01 -3.91 -5.82
CA THR A 163 -11.39 -3.80 -4.42
C THR A 163 -11.17 -2.40 -3.90
N VAL A 164 -11.72 -2.09 -2.72
CA VAL A 164 -11.39 -0.84 -2.02
C VAL A 164 -10.34 -1.11 -0.97
N GLN A 165 -9.30 -0.29 -0.96
CA GLN A 165 -8.35 -0.16 0.13
C GLN A 165 -8.86 0.92 1.09
N PRO A 166 -9.45 0.56 2.25
CA PRO A 166 -9.98 1.55 3.16
C PRO A 166 -8.87 2.41 3.78
N LYS A 167 -9.11 3.72 3.86
CA LYS A 167 -8.23 4.64 4.57
C LYS A 167 -8.50 4.58 6.08
N ALA A 168 -7.47 4.77 6.89
CA ALA A 168 -7.59 4.81 8.35
C ALA A 168 -8.25 6.12 8.82
N ILE A 169 -9.53 6.29 8.52
CA ILE A 169 -10.33 7.45 8.92
C ILE A 169 -11.49 7.01 9.81
N ALA A 170 -11.95 7.93 10.65
CA ALA A 170 -13.23 7.75 11.34
C ALA A 170 -14.38 7.91 10.36
N HIS A 171 -15.50 7.19 10.58
CA HIS A 171 -16.69 7.30 9.73
C HIS A 171 -17.08 8.77 9.53
N PRO A 172 -17.11 9.28 8.30
CA PRO A 172 -17.29 10.69 8.00
C PRO A 172 -18.75 11.11 8.21
N THR A 173 -18.94 12.18 8.98
CA THR A 173 -20.20 12.90 9.06
C THR A 173 -19.93 14.40 8.95
N ASP A 174 -20.84 15.16 8.34
CA ASP A 174 -20.67 16.61 8.17
C ASP A 174 -20.45 17.31 9.52
N ALA A 175 -21.13 16.87 10.57
CA ALA A 175 -20.96 17.43 11.91
C ALA A 175 -19.56 17.18 12.47
N ARG A 176 -19.03 15.97 12.34
CA ARG A 176 -17.69 15.63 12.78
C ARG A 176 -16.62 16.40 11.99
N LEU A 177 -16.79 16.50 10.68
CA LEU A 177 -15.86 17.25 9.82
C LEU A 177 -15.85 18.75 10.16
N CYS A 178 -17.02 19.38 10.31
CA CYS A 178 -17.12 20.79 10.69
C CYS A 178 -16.51 21.05 12.09
N HIS A 179 -16.77 20.17 13.06
CA HIS A 179 -16.20 20.29 14.39
C HIS A 179 -14.67 20.16 14.36
N ARG A 180 -14.14 19.14 13.67
CA ARG A 180 -12.69 18.94 13.52
C ARG A 180 -12.00 20.08 12.76
N ALA A 181 -12.64 20.64 11.73
CA ALA A 181 -12.12 21.81 11.03
C ALA A 181 -12.00 23.01 11.98
N LEU A 182 -13.03 23.24 12.80
CA LEU A 182 -13.02 24.31 13.79
C LEU A 182 -11.92 24.09 14.84
N GLU A 183 -11.80 22.90 15.42
CA GLU A 183 -10.73 22.55 16.38
C GLU A 183 -9.35 22.83 15.80
N LYS A 184 -9.06 22.29 14.59
CA LYS A 184 -7.76 22.46 13.93
C LYS A 184 -7.43 23.92 13.64
N LEU A 185 -8.42 24.72 13.19
CA LEU A 185 -8.23 26.14 12.95
C LEU A 185 -7.94 26.92 14.25
N VAL A 186 -8.64 26.60 15.34
CA VAL A 186 -8.40 27.22 16.66
C VAL A 186 -7.03 26.79 17.21
N ASP A 187 -6.64 25.54 17.06
CA ASP A 187 -5.32 25.05 17.51
C ASP A 187 -4.19 25.69 16.69
N LEU A 188 -4.38 25.87 15.38
CA LEU A 188 -3.40 26.55 14.53
C LEU A 188 -3.29 28.04 14.89
N ALA A 189 -4.42 28.72 15.12
CA ALA A 189 -4.45 30.10 15.57
C ALA A 189 -3.70 30.28 16.90
N ARG A 190 -3.91 29.35 17.85
CA ARG A 190 -3.21 29.36 19.14
C ARG A 190 -1.70 29.16 19.00
N ARG A 191 -1.24 28.27 18.11
CA ARG A 191 0.19 28.02 17.90
C ARG A 191 0.94 29.19 17.27
N HIS A 192 0.24 30.03 16.56
CA HIS A 192 0.80 31.21 15.88
C HIS A 192 0.34 32.52 16.51
N ASP A 193 -0.11 32.50 17.76
CA ASP A 193 -0.52 33.68 18.55
C ASP A 193 -1.52 34.59 17.84
N VAL A 194 -2.40 33.98 17.01
CA VAL A 194 -3.50 34.69 16.36
C VAL A 194 -4.69 34.74 17.32
N PRO A 195 -4.96 35.90 17.99
CA PRO A 195 -5.99 35.98 19.01
C PRO A 195 -7.38 35.95 18.36
N LEU A 196 -8.20 34.95 18.69
CA LEU A 196 -9.56 34.81 18.19
C LEU A 196 -10.54 35.57 19.11
N ARG A 197 -11.54 36.26 18.54
CA ARG A 197 -12.64 36.85 19.32
C ARG A 197 -13.35 35.79 20.14
N GLN A 198 -13.59 34.60 19.55
CA GLN A 198 -14.18 33.47 20.23
C GLN A 198 -13.82 32.15 19.53
N SER A 199 -13.35 31.16 20.28
CA SER A 199 -12.95 29.85 19.74
C SER A 199 -14.14 28.95 19.39
N TYR A 200 -15.29 29.12 20.01
CA TYR A 200 -16.50 28.30 19.88
C TYR A 200 -16.30 26.79 20.15
N ARG A 201 -15.16 26.33 20.65
CA ARG A 201 -14.82 24.89 20.81
C ARG A 201 -15.88 24.10 21.58
N ARG A 202 -16.24 24.60 22.79
CA ARG A 202 -17.17 23.93 23.71
C ARG A 202 -18.56 23.79 23.11
N ILE A 203 -19.11 24.86 22.56
CA ILE A 203 -20.46 24.84 21.97
C ILE A 203 -20.50 24.07 20.64
N ALA A 204 -19.43 24.10 19.83
CA ALA A 204 -19.31 23.34 18.62
C ALA A 204 -19.26 21.82 18.89
N LYS A 205 -18.52 21.40 19.93
CA LYS A 205 -18.50 20.00 20.40
C LYS A 205 -19.90 19.53 20.79
N ARG A 206 -20.61 20.33 21.60
CA ARG A 206 -22.01 20.03 22.00
C ARG A 206 -22.92 19.93 20.78
N ALA A 207 -22.84 20.90 19.85
CA ALA A 207 -23.65 20.89 18.64
C ALA A 207 -23.39 19.63 17.77
N ALA A 208 -22.13 19.23 17.60
CA ALA A 208 -21.78 18.02 16.86
C ALA A 208 -22.34 16.74 17.49
N ILE A 209 -22.31 16.64 18.83
CA ILE A 209 -22.94 15.54 19.57
C ILE A 209 -24.46 15.53 19.36
N MET A 210 -25.10 16.70 19.45
CA MET A 210 -26.54 16.80 19.28
C MET A 210 -27.00 16.45 17.86
N VAL A 211 -26.21 16.78 16.80
CA VAL A 211 -26.48 16.28 15.44
C VAL A 211 -26.56 14.77 15.42
N GLY A 212 -25.58 14.07 16.03
CA GLY A 212 -25.57 12.61 16.11
C GLY A 212 -26.80 12.05 16.83
N ARG A 213 -27.12 12.60 18.02
CA ARG A 213 -28.29 12.18 18.82
C ARG A 213 -29.61 12.35 18.08
N TYR A 214 -29.82 13.53 17.46
CA TYR A 214 -31.03 13.79 16.70
C TYR A 214 -31.13 12.92 15.43
N THR A 215 -30.01 12.63 14.78
CA THR A 215 -29.98 11.75 13.62
C THR A 215 -30.37 10.31 14.02
N HIS A 216 -29.82 9.82 15.11
CA HIS A 216 -30.15 8.49 15.65
C HIS A 216 -31.62 8.37 16.05
N ALA A 217 -32.17 9.43 16.65
CA ALA A 217 -33.59 9.50 17.02
C ALA A 217 -34.52 9.88 15.84
N HIS A 218 -34.06 9.84 14.60
CA HIS A 218 -34.79 10.20 13.38
C HIS A 218 -35.38 11.63 13.38
N GLN A 219 -34.89 12.53 14.27
CA GLN A 219 -35.33 13.93 14.37
C GLN A 219 -34.57 14.82 13.38
N PHE A 220 -34.69 14.56 12.09
CA PHE A 220 -33.88 15.19 11.03
C PHE A 220 -33.99 16.72 10.97
N LYS A 221 -35.15 17.30 11.30
CA LYS A 221 -35.31 18.77 11.34
C LYS A 221 -34.41 19.40 12.42
N ARG A 222 -34.36 18.79 13.62
CA ARG A 222 -33.48 19.23 14.72
C ARG A 222 -32.01 19.02 14.39
N ALA A 223 -31.66 17.85 13.80
CA ALA A 223 -30.29 17.57 13.35
C ALA A 223 -29.80 18.63 12.34
N ARG A 224 -30.62 19.01 11.36
CA ARG A 224 -30.29 20.06 10.38
C ARG A 224 -30.08 21.42 11.02
N ARG A 225 -30.91 21.81 12.01
CA ARG A 225 -30.73 23.07 12.77
C ARG A 225 -29.39 23.08 13.51
N ALA A 226 -29.05 22.00 14.22
CA ALA A 226 -27.80 21.87 14.94
C ALA A 226 -26.58 21.86 13.99
N LEU A 227 -26.65 21.22 12.82
CA LEU A 227 -25.61 21.27 11.81
C LEU A 227 -25.45 22.67 11.20
N LYS A 228 -26.55 23.37 10.90
CA LYS A 228 -26.53 24.77 10.43
C LYS A 228 -25.85 25.68 11.46
N PHE A 229 -26.19 25.53 12.76
CA PHE A 229 -25.54 26.25 13.84
C PHE A 229 -24.01 26.01 13.83
N LEU A 230 -23.56 24.75 13.71
CA LEU A 230 -22.15 24.41 13.67
C LEU A 230 -21.42 25.01 12.46
N ARG A 231 -22.02 24.94 11.27
CA ARG A 231 -21.50 25.57 10.04
C ARG A 231 -21.36 27.08 10.15
N ILE A 232 -22.30 27.75 10.84
CA ILE A 232 -22.24 29.22 11.11
C ILE A 232 -21.03 29.53 12.03
N ARG A 233 -20.80 28.74 13.09
CA ARG A 233 -19.67 28.95 14.01
C ARG A 233 -18.33 28.73 13.31
N LEU A 234 -18.20 27.67 12.53
CA LEU A 234 -17.02 27.44 11.67
C LEU A 234 -16.78 28.63 10.73
N GLY A 235 -17.83 29.14 10.08
CA GLY A 235 -17.71 30.31 9.21
C GLY A 235 -17.28 31.58 9.93
N ARG A 236 -17.67 31.77 11.20
CA ARG A 236 -17.21 32.89 12.04
C ARG A 236 -15.71 32.78 12.33
N VAL A 237 -15.23 31.61 12.72
CA VAL A 237 -13.79 31.36 12.96
C VAL A 237 -12.97 31.58 11.68
N ILE A 238 -13.43 31.07 10.54
CA ILE A 238 -12.75 31.27 9.24
C ILE A 238 -12.61 32.77 8.93
N ARG A 239 -13.68 33.55 9.07
CA ARG A 239 -13.65 35.01 8.80
C ARG A 239 -12.80 35.77 9.79
N ASP A 240 -12.81 35.38 11.06
CA ASP A 240 -12.00 36.03 12.10
C ASP A 240 -10.51 35.83 11.86
N ILE A 241 -10.10 34.58 11.56
CA ILE A 241 -8.72 34.25 11.19
C ILE A 241 -8.29 35.05 9.94
N ARG A 242 -9.06 34.99 8.85
CA ARG A 242 -8.74 35.72 7.61
C ARG A 242 -8.49 37.22 7.82
N ARG A 243 -9.31 37.89 8.65
CA ARG A 243 -9.11 39.29 8.96
C ARG A 243 -7.82 39.55 9.74
N LYS A 244 -7.46 38.63 10.63
CA LYS A 244 -6.31 38.82 11.54
C LYS A 244 -4.97 38.47 10.90
N ILE A 245 -4.97 37.61 9.90
CA ILE A 245 -3.76 37.27 9.13
C ILE A 245 -3.61 38.13 7.87
N ALA A 246 -4.60 39.02 7.59
CA ALA A 246 -4.51 39.96 6.48
C ALA A 246 -3.28 40.86 6.65
N GLY A 247 -2.46 40.97 5.58
CA GLY A 247 -1.22 41.75 5.60
C GLY A 247 0.02 40.99 6.11
N ASN A 248 -0.13 39.73 6.58
CA ASN A 248 1.01 38.88 6.97
C ASN A 248 1.08 37.63 6.06
N GLU A 249 1.92 37.70 5.05
CA GLU A 249 2.07 36.63 4.03
C GLU A 249 2.49 35.29 4.63
N ALA A 250 3.42 35.28 5.57
CA ALA A 250 3.89 34.06 6.23
C ALA A 250 2.75 33.35 7.00
N LEU A 251 1.87 34.11 7.66
CA LEU A 251 0.68 33.53 8.30
C LEU A 251 -0.35 33.09 7.26
N GLN A 252 -0.57 33.87 6.20
CA GLN A 252 -1.50 33.49 5.13
C GLN A 252 -1.10 32.16 4.50
N GLU A 253 0.17 31.96 4.19
CA GLU A 253 0.69 30.70 3.64
C GLU A 253 0.47 29.52 4.61
N ARG A 254 0.81 29.70 5.89
CA ARG A 254 0.65 28.63 6.92
C ARG A 254 -0.81 28.23 7.13
N PHE A 255 -1.75 29.17 7.00
CA PHE A 255 -3.17 28.91 7.16
C PHE A 255 -3.89 28.49 5.86
N ALA A 256 -3.32 28.73 4.67
CA ALA A 256 -3.96 28.57 3.37
C ALA A 256 -4.61 27.20 3.18
N SER A 257 -3.84 26.14 3.36
CA SER A 257 -4.31 24.76 3.15
C SER A 257 -5.48 24.40 4.08
N LEU A 258 -5.35 24.68 5.39
CA LEU A 258 -6.39 24.33 6.35
C LEU A 258 -7.64 25.20 6.19
N LEU A 259 -7.50 26.49 5.85
CA LEU A 259 -8.63 27.38 5.54
C LEU A 259 -9.37 26.91 4.30
N ALA A 260 -8.65 26.52 3.23
CA ALA A 260 -9.27 25.99 2.01
C ALA A 260 -10.11 24.74 2.30
N LEU A 261 -9.55 23.77 3.05
CA LEU A 261 -10.26 22.57 3.47
C LEU A 261 -11.49 22.90 4.35
N ALA A 262 -11.33 23.79 5.32
CA ALA A 262 -12.42 24.20 6.22
C ALA A 262 -13.57 24.89 5.47
N VAL A 263 -13.27 25.71 4.46
CA VAL A 263 -14.27 26.34 3.59
C VAL A 263 -15.01 25.27 2.79
N ARG A 264 -14.29 24.32 2.18
CA ARG A 264 -14.91 23.21 1.43
C ARG A 264 -15.84 22.38 2.32
N VAL A 265 -15.38 21.97 3.53
CA VAL A 265 -16.20 21.22 4.49
C VAL A 265 -17.43 22.02 4.93
N ARG A 266 -17.33 23.35 5.11
CA ARG A 266 -18.47 24.20 5.48
C ARG A 266 -19.53 24.27 4.39
N LEU A 267 -19.09 24.30 3.11
CA LEU A 267 -19.96 24.51 1.96
C LEU A 267 -20.50 23.21 1.36
N GLN A 268 -19.82 22.07 1.58
CA GLN A 268 -20.24 20.80 0.99
C GLN A 268 -21.63 20.38 1.43
N ASP A 269 -22.41 19.85 0.49
CA ASP A 269 -23.76 19.33 0.74
C ASP A 269 -23.75 17.79 0.81
N HIS A 270 -24.75 17.24 1.53
CA HIS A 270 -24.94 15.79 1.63
C HIS A 270 -25.13 15.11 0.26
N ARG A 271 -25.88 15.76 -0.64
CA ARG A 271 -26.18 15.25 -1.99
C ARG A 271 -25.26 15.81 -3.10
N GLN A 272 -24.21 16.52 -2.74
CA GLN A 272 -23.26 17.08 -3.70
C GLN A 272 -22.67 15.99 -4.57
N ARG A 273 -22.66 16.22 -5.90
CA ARG A 273 -21.89 15.42 -6.86
C ARG A 273 -20.42 15.90 -6.87
N GLY A 274 -19.51 15.01 -7.29
CA GLY A 274 -18.08 15.30 -7.35
C GLY A 274 -17.35 15.08 -6.03
N HIS A 275 -16.11 15.56 -5.96
CA HIS A 275 -15.20 15.26 -4.84
C HIS A 275 -15.61 15.98 -3.55
N LYS A 276 -15.97 15.21 -2.53
CA LYS A 276 -16.24 15.67 -1.16
C LYS A 276 -15.04 15.38 -0.26
N ILE A 277 -14.93 16.17 0.81
CA ILE A 277 -13.97 15.89 1.87
C ILE A 277 -14.60 14.92 2.87
N TYR A 278 -13.94 13.80 3.08
CA TYR A 278 -14.35 12.77 4.05
C TYR A 278 -13.44 12.74 5.28
N ALA A 279 -12.20 13.25 5.16
CA ALA A 279 -11.28 13.43 6.28
C ALA A 279 -10.39 14.65 6.03
N LEU A 280 -10.13 15.46 7.07
CA LEU A 280 -9.27 16.64 6.96
C LEU A 280 -7.78 16.31 6.85
N HIS A 281 -7.36 15.15 7.39
CA HIS A 281 -5.97 14.68 7.34
C HIS A 281 -5.68 13.81 6.11
N ALA A 282 -6.71 13.43 5.39
CA ALA A 282 -6.64 12.62 4.18
C ALA A 282 -7.72 13.11 3.19
N PRO A 283 -7.55 14.32 2.60
CA PRO A 283 -8.55 14.92 1.72
C PRO A 283 -8.72 14.17 0.40
N GLU A 284 -7.76 13.32 0.04
CA GLU A 284 -7.78 12.45 -1.14
C GLU A 284 -8.77 11.28 -1.06
N VAL A 285 -9.30 10.97 0.13
CA VAL A 285 -10.20 9.83 0.35
C VAL A 285 -11.47 9.95 -0.49
N GLU A 286 -11.81 8.84 -1.13
CA GLU A 286 -13.00 8.71 -1.96
C GLU A 286 -14.07 7.87 -1.26
N CYS A 287 -15.34 8.12 -1.62
CA CYS A 287 -16.48 7.33 -1.18
C CYS A 287 -16.86 6.38 -2.33
N ILE A 288 -16.69 5.09 -2.10
CA ILE A 288 -16.90 4.05 -3.11
C ILE A 288 -18.10 3.21 -2.71
N GLY A 289 -19.12 3.19 -3.59
CA GLY A 289 -20.31 2.36 -3.40
C GLY A 289 -20.00 0.89 -3.63
N LYS A 290 -20.43 0.02 -2.72
CA LYS A 290 -20.22 -1.43 -2.81
C LYS A 290 -21.50 -2.24 -3.07
N GLY A 291 -22.65 -1.59 -3.08
CA GLY A 291 -23.94 -2.27 -3.27
C GLY A 291 -24.31 -3.28 -2.16
N LYS A 292 -23.55 -3.31 -1.04
CA LYS A 292 -23.82 -4.21 0.10
C LYS A 292 -24.80 -3.56 1.08
N ALA A 293 -25.85 -4.29 1.49
CA ALA A 293 -26.87 -3.76 2.40
C ALA A 293 -26.32 -3.26 3.74
N ARG A 294 -25.36 -3.99 4.36
CA ARG A 294 -24.79 -3.63 5.67
C ARG A 294 -23.70 -2.55 5.62
N ALA A 295 -22.98 -2.44 4.49
CA ALA A 295 -21.88 -1.49 4.32
C ALA A 295 -21.92 -0.94 2.89
N PRO A 296 -22.88 -0.03 2.58
CA PRO A 296 -23.09 0.45 1.22
C PRO A 296 -21.92 1.27 0.68
N TYR A 297 -21.11 1.87 1.57
CA TYR A 297 -19.97 2.72 1.20
C TYR A 297 -18.71 2.32 1.94
N GLU A 298 -17.61 2.29 1.21
CA GLU A 298 -16.25 2.21 1.75
C GLU A 298 -15.49 3.52 1.45
N PHE A 299 -14.67 3.97 2.40
CA PHE A 299 -13.93 5.23 2.29
C PHE A 299 -12.43 4.94 2.13
N GLY A 300 -11.88 5.23 0.96
CA GLY A 300 -10.50 4.91 0.64
C GLY A 300 -10.16 5.14 -0.82
N CYS A 301 -9.37 4.25 -1.39
CA CYS A 301 -8.98 4.23 -2.80
C CYS A 301 -9.34 2.89 -3.42
N LYS A 302 -9.82 2.90 -4.68
CA LYS A 302 -10.02 1.68 -5.45
C LYS A 302 -8.67 1.09 -5.86
N VAL A 303 -8.53 -0.24 -5.79
CA VAL A 303 -7.32 -0.96 -6.19
C VAL A 303 -7.72 -2.07 -7.15
N SER A 304 -7.05 -2.15 -8.30
CA SER A 304 -7.13 -3.29 -9.20
C SER A 304 -6.13 -4.36 -8.75
N VAL A 305 -6.56 -5.61 -8.73
CA VAL A 305 -5.75 -6.78 -8.38
C VAL A 305 -5.85 -7.78 -9.51
N ILE A 306 -4.71 -8.28 -9.97
CA ILE A 306 -4.63 -9.34 -10.99
C ILE A 306 -4.05 -10.60 -10.36
N THR A 307 -4.69 -11.73 -10.63
CA THR A 307 -4.24 -13.06 -10.20
C THR A 307 -4.31 -14.06 -11.37
N PRO A 308 -3.57 -15.19 -11.33
CA PRO A 308 -3.73 -16.25 -12.33
C PRO A 308 -5.16 -16.80 -12.38
N ALA A 309 -5.64 -17.11 -13.57
CA ALA A 309 -6.89 -17.88 -13.74
C ALA A 309 -6.68 -19.40 -13.55
N THR A 310 -5.44 -19.83 -13.43
CA THR A 310 -4.99 -21.20 -13.18
C THR A 310 -4.84 -21.47 -11.68
N LYS A 311 -4.31 -22.64 -11.30
CA LYS A 311 -3.94 -23.00 -9.93
C LYS A 311 -2.43 -23.27 -9.86
N PRO A 312 -1.60 -22.21 -9.69
CA PRO A 312 -0.16 -22.41 -9.55
C PRO A 312 0.20 -23.28 -8.35
N LYS A 313 1.31 -24.02 -8.43
CA LYS A 313 1.78 -24.91 -7.35
C LYS A 313 2.05 -24.16 -6.04
N GLY A 314 2.64 -22.97 -6.13
CA GLY A 314 2.99 -22.15 -4.97
C GLY A 314 1.80 -21.42 -4.32
N GLY A 315 0.66 -21.32 -5.02
CA GLY A 315 -0.54 -20.62 -4.56
C GLY A 315 -1.02 -19.56 -5.54
N GLN A 316 -2.05 -18.82 -5.16
CA GLN A 316 -2.68 -17.82 -6.03
C GLN A 316 -1.95 -16.47 -5.88
N PHE A 317 -0.85 -16.28 -6.61
CA PHE A 317 -0.05 -15.04 -6.54
C PHE A 317 -0.83 -13.81 -7.03
N VAL A 318 -0.47 -12.64 -6.51
CA VAL A 318 -0.84 -11.35 -7.10
C VAL A 318 0.17 -11.00 -8.17
N LEU A 319 -0.28 -10.98 -9.42
CA LEU A 319 0.58 -10.68 -10.56
C LEU A 319 0.78 -9.17 -10.74
N HIS A 320 -0.24 -8.38 -10.39
CA HIS A 320 -0.20 -6.92 -10.46
C HIS A 320 -1.21 -6.30 -9.49
N ALA A 321 -0.86 -5.18 -8.89
CA ALA A 321 -1.75 -4.38 -8.04
C ALA A 321 -1.55 -2.88 -8.32
N LYS A 322 -2.65 -2.15 -8.59
CA LYS A 322 -2.59 -0.72 -8.91
C LYS A 322 -3.70 0.06 -8.21
N ALA A 323 -3.32 1.14 -7.52
CA ALA A 323 -4.27 2.08 -6.94
C ALA A 323 -4.89 2.95 -8.04
N LEU A 324 -6.22 3.07 -8.02
CA LEU A 324 -7.03 3.74 -9.03
C LEU A 324 -7.74 4.94 -8.40
N HIS A 325 -7.21 6.13 -8.60
CA HIS A 325 -7.77 7.36 -8.07
C HIS A 325 -8.90 7.92 -8.95
N GLY A 326 -9.85 8.65 -8.34
CA GLY A 326 -11.01 9.22 -9.02
C GLY A 326 -12.19 8.25 -9.13
N ASN A 327 -12.13 7.09 -8.44
CA ASN A 327 -13.16 6.04 -8.51
C ASN A 327 -13.61 5.75 -9.96
N PRO A 328 -12.67 5.45 -10.88
CA PRO A 328 -13.01 5.23 -12.28
C PRO A 328 -13.96 4.03 -12.45
N PHE A 329 -14.70 4.02 -13.53
CA PHE A 329 -15.48 2.84 -13.93
C PHE A 329 -14.54 1.66 -14.23
N ASP A 330 -14.85 0.45 -13.72
CA ASP A 330 -13.95 -0.70 -13.77
C ASP A 330 -13.51 -1.06 -15.20
N GLY A 331 -14.46 -1.01 -16.15
CA GLY A 331 -14.15 -1.27 -17.56
C GLY A 331 -13.14 -0.31 -18.17
N HIS A 332 -13.06 0.95 -17.73
CA HIS A 332 -12.09 1.92 -18.24
C HIS A 332 -10.69 1.73 -17.64
N THR A 333 -10.54 0.91 -16.62
CA THR A 333 -9.26 0.63 -16.00
C THR A 333 -8.54 -0.59 -16.57
N LEU A 334 -9.23 -1.41 -17.38
CA LEU A 334 -8.74 -2.71 -17.82
C LEU A 334 -7.49 -2.58 -18.70
N ALA A 335 -7.52 -1.75 -19.74
CA ALA A 335 -6.41 -1.62 -20.68
C ALA A 335 -5.10 -1.17 -19.99
N PRO A 336 -5.06 -0.06 -19.20
CA PRO A 336 -3.82 0.36 -18.55
C PRO A 336 -3.33 -0.59 -17.45
N VAL A 337 -4.22 -1.41 -16.87
CA VAL A 337 -3.86 -2.39 -15.85
C VAL A 337 -3.23 -3.65 -16.49
N ILE A 338 -3.77 -4.11 -17.63
CA ILE A 338 -3.19 -5.21 -18.38
C ILE A 338 -1.83 -4.80 -19.00
N ALA A 339 -1.75 -3.60 -19.61
CA ALA A 339 -0.47 -3.09 -20.11
C ALA A 339 0.61 -3.02 -19.01
N GLY A 340 0.24 -2.64 -17.79
CA GLY A 340 1.13 -2.66 -16.64
C GLY A 340 1.59 -4.06 -16.25
N LEU A 341 0.71 -5.05 -16.32
CA LEU A 341 1.07 -6.46 -16.08
C LEU A 341 2.05 -6.99 -17.15
N GLU A 342 1.74 -6.74 -18.43
CA GLU A 342 2.58 -7.21 -19.55
C GLU A 342 3.96 -6.55 -19.53
N ALA A 343 4.04 -5.25 -19.20
CA ALA A 343 5.31 -4.56 -18.99
C ALA A 343 6.11 -5.11 -17.80
N LEU A 344 5.42 -5.50 -16.72
CA LEU A 344 6.07 -6.08 -15.53
C LEU A 344 6.64 -7.47 -15.78
N THR A 345 5.89 -8.32 -16.50
CA THR A 345 6.18 -9.76 -16.64
C THR A 345 6.88 -10.11 -17.96
N GLY A 346 6.82 -9.24 -18.95
CA GLY A 346 7.26 -9.53 -20.33
C GLY A 346 6.39 -10.57 -21.06
N VAL A 347 5.25 -10.99 -20.48
CA VAL A 347 4.39 -12.04 -21.00
C VAL A 347 3.07 -11.45 -21.49
N GLU A 348 2.71 -11.73 -22.74
CA GLU A 348 1.44 -11.29 -23.33
C GLU A 348 0.26 -12.06 -22.74
N THR A 349 -0.78 -11.32 -22.33
CA THR A 349 -1.98 -11.90 -21.74
C THR A 349 -2.94 -12.41 -22.81
N ARG A 350 -3.18 -13.72 -22.85
CA ARG A 350 -4.05 -14.37 -23.84
C ARG A 350 -5.51 -14.38 -23.45
N ARG A 351 -5.82 -14.50 -22.14
CA ARG A 351 -7.20 -14.52 -21.62
C ARG A 351 -7.32 -13.74 -20.34
N ILE A 352 -8.31 -12.87 -20.31
CA ILE A 352 -8.61 -11.93 -19.22
C ILE A 352 -10.01 -12.22 -18.72
N HIS A 353 -10.16 -12.68 -17.50
CA HIS A 353 -11.46 -12.96 -16.88
C HIS A 353 -11.83 -11.82 -15.94
N VAL A 354 -13.01 -11.25 -16.14
CA VAL A 354 -13.52 -10.10 -15.37
C VAL A 354 -14.95 -10.34 -14.90
N ASP A 355 -15.40 -9.54 -13.94
CA ASP A 355 -16.78 -9.56 -13.48
C ASP A 355 -17.74 -8.79 -14.41
N LYS A 356 -19.03 -8.74 -14.05
CA LYS A 356 -20.05 -8.01 -14.83
C LYS A 356 -19.85 -6.50 -14.81
N GLY A 357 -19.13 -5.96 -13.83
CA GLY A 357 -18.83 -4.54 -13.70
C GLY A 357 -17.91 -4.00 -14.80
N TYR A 358 -17.24 -4.88 -15.54
CA TYR A 358 -16.36 -4.51 -16.64
C TYR A 358 -17.07 -4.45 -18.02
N ARG A 359 -18.39 -4.56 -18.09
CA ARG A 359 -19.13 -4.40 -19.36
C ARG A 359 -18.84 -3.04 -19.97
N GLY A 360 -18.52 -3.00 -21.28
CA GLY A 360 -18.09 -1.76 -21.94
C GLY A 360 -16.64 -1.38 -21.68
N HIS A 361 -15.77 -2.38 -21.38
CA HIS A 361 -14.35 -2.18 -21.14
C HIS A 361 -13.60 -1.55 -22.33
N ASN A 362 -12.48 -0.87 -22.03
CA ASN A 362 -11.65 -0.15 -22.99
C ASN A 362 -10.48 -0.97 -23.58
N HIS A 363 -10.41 -2.29 -23.30
CA HIS A 363 -9.33 -3.13 -23.83
C HIS A 363 -9.45 -3.27 -25.35
N ALA A 364 -8.34 -3.02 -26.08
CA ALA A 364 -8.33 -3.01 -27.55
C ALA A 364 -8.73 -4.38 -28.14
N GLN A 365 -8.18 -5.46 -27.59
CA GLN A 365 -8.44 -6.83 -28.04
C GLN A 365 -9.61 -7.43 -27.28
N LYS A 366 -10.82 -7.03 -27.65
CA LYS A 366 -12.07 -7.44 -26.98
C LYS A 366 -12.28 -8.97 -26.93
N PHE A 367 -11.74 -9.71 -27.87
CA PHE A 367 -11.85 -11.17 -27.95
C PHE A 367 -11.06 -11.91 -26.86
N ARG A 368 -10.09 -11.25 -26.20
CA ARG A 368 -9.33 -11.81 -25.08
C ARG A 368 -10.06 -11.67 -23.74
N VAL A 369 -11.09 -10.82 -23.67
CA VAL A 369 -11.79 -10.48 -22.42
C VAL A 369 -13.07 -11.31 -22.28
N TRP A 370 -13.16 -12.04 -21.16
CA TRP A 370 -14.28 -12.90 -20.82
C TRP A 370 -15.00 -12.35 -19.59
N ILE A 371 -16.23 -11.87 -19.83
CA ILE A 371 -17.05 -11.25 -18.77
C ILE A 371 -17.89 -12.33 -18.10
N SER A 372 -17.97 -12.30 -16.78
CA SER A 372 -18.78 -13.24 -15.99
C SER A 372 -20.25 -13.27 -16.45
N GLY A 373 -20.77 -14.48 -16.70
CA GLY A 373 -22.13 -14.67 -17.24
C GLY A 373 -22.24 -14.62 -18.77
N GLN A 374 -21.13 -14.48 -19.51
CA GLN A 374 -21.12 -14.62 -20.95
C GLN A 374 -21.37 -16.09 -21.34
N VAL A 375 -22.23 -16.31 -22.34
CA VAL A 375 -22.57 -17.65 -22.85
C VAL A 375 -21.99 -17.88 -24.24
N ARG A 376 -22.00 -16.86 -25.09
CA ARG A 376 -21.56 -16.96 -26.50
C ARG A 376 -20.05 -17.18 -26.57
N ARG A 377 -19.61 -18.07 -27.45
CA ARG A 377 -18.19 -18.43 -27.72
C ARG A 377 -17.43 -19.03 -26.51
N VAL A 378 -18.14 -19.47 -25.46
CA VAL A 378 -17.53 -20.05 -24.25
C VAL A 378 -17.31 -21.53 -24.44
N THR A 379 -16.06 -21.94 -24.65
CA THR A 379 -15.65 -23.35 -24.69
C THR A 379 -15.55 -23.96 -23.27
N ALA A 380 -15.46 -25.28 -23.18
CA ALA A 380 -15.34 -25.96 -21.89
C ALA A 380 -14.13 -25.51 -21.04
N PRO A 381 -12.91 -25.29 -21.61
CA PRO A 381 -11.79 -24.71 -20.87
C PRO A 381 -12.08 -23.30 -20.33
N ILE A 382 -12.63 -22.42 -21.17
CA ILE A 382 -12.96 -21.06 -20.77
C ILE A 382 -14.02 -21.05 -19.64
N ARG A 383 -15.02 -21.92 -19.71
CA ARG A 383 -16.05 -22.07 -18.67
C ARG A 383 -15.42 -22.52 -17.34
N ARG A 384 -14.40 -23.37 -17.38
CA ARG A 384 -13.63 -23.80 -16.21
C ARG A 384 -12.84 -22.64 -15.59
N GLU A 385 -12.17 -21.83 -16.42
CA GLU A 385 -11.45 -20.63 -16.00
C GLU A 385 -12.39 -19.56 -15.42
N MET A 386 -13.56 -19.34 -16.06
CA MET A 386 -14.58 -18.43 -15.55
C MET A 386 -15.13 -18.82 -14.16
N ARG A 387 -15.27 -20.12 -13.87
CA ARG A 387 -15.63 -20.59 -12.52
C ARG A 387 -14.52 -20.27 -11.51
N ARG A 388 -13.27 -20.35 -11.93
CA ARG A 388 -12.12 -20.02 -11.08
C ARG A 388 -11.95 -18.54 -10.82
N ARG A 389 -12.65 -17.67 -11.52
CA ARG A 389 -12.62 -16.22 -11.24
C ARG A 389 -12.85 -15.91 -9.74
N ALA A 390 -13.73 -16.63 -9.09
CA ALA A 390 -14.00 -16.46 -7.66
C ALA A 390 -12.75 -16.67 -6.76
N ALA A 391 -11.67 -17.31 -7.26
CA ALA A 391 -10.44 -17.49 -6.51
C ALA A 391 -9.69 -16.18 -6.19
N VAL A 392 -10.03 -15.07 -6.84
CA VAL A 392 -9.48 -13.75 -6.50
C VAL A 392 -10.04 -13.20 -5.18
N GLU A 393 -11.27 -13.57 -4.82
CA GLU A 393 -11.95 -13.05 -3.61
C GLU A 393 -11.21 -13.44 -2.31
N PRO A 394 -10.82 -14.71 -2.07
CA PRO A 394 -9.97 -15.08 -0.96
C PRO A 394 -8.62 -14.35 -0.95
N VAL A 395 -7.99 -14.18 -2.11
CA VAL A 395 -6.72 -13.43 -2.23
C VAL A 395 -6.90 -12.00 -1.73
N ILE A 396 -7.93 -11.31 -2.21
CA ILE A 396 -8.28 -9.96 -1.74
C ILE A 396 -8.55 -9.96 -0.24
N GLY A 397 -9.24 -10.97 0.28
CA GLY A 397 -9.51 -11.15 1.72
C GLY A 397 -8.21 -11.21 2.52
N HIS A 398 -7.27 -12.08 2.13
CA HIS A 398 -5.97 -12.23 2.78
C HIS A 398 -5.12 -10.95 2.71
N ILE A 399 -5.02 -10.31 1.54
CA ILE A 399 -4.27 -9.06 1.39
C ILE A 399 -4.82 -7.98 2.34
N LYS A 400 -6.13 -7.92 2.50
CA LYS A 400 -6.77 -6.97 3.43
C LYS A 400 -6.55 -7.32 4.89
N ALA A 401 -6.73 -8.58 5.28
CA ALA A 401 -6.67 -9.01 6.67
C ALA A 401 -5.24 -9.17 7.19
N GLU A 402 -4.35 -9.73 6.37
CA GLU A 402 -3.03 -10.20 6.80
C GLU A 402 -1.86 -9.37 6.25
N HIS A 403 -2.08 -8.49 5.25
CA HIS A 403 -1.01 -7.75 4.57
C HIS A 403 -1.25 -6.24 4.52
N ARG A 404 -2.00 -5.68 5.47
CA ARG A 404 -2.21 -4.24 5.71
C ARG A 404 -3.02 -3.46 4.66
N MET A 405 -3.64 -4.11 3.67
CA MET A 405 -4.49 -3.40 2.73
C MET A 405 -5.86 -3.02 3.35
N GLY A 406 -6.32 -3.73 4.37
CA GLY A 406 -7.63 -3.50 5.00
C GLY A 406 -7.76 -2.19 5.78
N ARG A 407 -6.63 -1.52 6.08
CA ARG A 407 -6.61 -0.20 6.74
C ARG A 407 -5.33 0.55 6.41
N ASN A 408 -5.41 1.46 5.44
CA ASN A 408 -4.26 2.26 5.01
C ASN A 408 -4.06 3.50 5.89
N TYR A 409 -2.90 3.59 6.56
CA TYR A 409 -2.49 4.72 7.41
C TYR A 409 -1.65 5.75 6.65
N LEU A 410 -1.15 5.42 5.45
CA LEU A 410 -0.30 6.30 4.67
C LEU A 410 -1.11 7.47 4.10
N LYS A 411 -0.50 8.65 4.03
CA LYS A 411 -1.14 9.88 3.57
C LYS A 411 -0.96 10.06 2.06
N GLY A 412 -1.91 10.77 1.46
CA GLY A 412 -1.85 11.15 0.05
C GLY A 412 -2.13 9.99 -0.91
N ARG A 413 -2.16 10.31 -2.19
CA ARG A 413 -2.33 9.34 -3.27
C ARG A 413 -1.13 8.41 -3.41
N ASP A 414 0.08 8.93 -3.16
CA ASP A 414 1.30 8.11 -3.18
C ASP A 414 1.29 7.08 -2.04
N GLY A 415 0.76 7.45 -0.86
CA GLY A 415 0.52 6.51 0.22
C GLY A 415 -0.48 5.40 -0.15
N ASP A 416 -1.45 5.68 -1.01
CA ASP A 416 -2.38 4.66 -1.51
C ASP A 416 -1.69 3.70 -2.49
N ARG A 417 -0.86 4.22 -3.41
CA ARG A 417 -0.05 3.41 -4.34
C ARG A 417 0.93 2.53 -3.59
N THR A 418 1.69 3.15 -2.67
CA THR A 418 2.68 2.46 -1.83
C THR A 418 2.05 1.31 -1.05
N ASN A 419 0.93 1.55 -0.37
CA ASN A 419 0.32 0.50 0.44
C ASN A 419 -0.26 -0.64 -0.41
N ALA A 420 -0.85 -0.34 -1.57
CA ALA A 420 -1.40 -1.36 -2.47
C ALA A 420 -0.29 -2.29 -2.99
N ALA A 421 0.82 -1.73 -3.48
CA ALA A 421 1.94 -2.50 -4.01
C ALA A 421 2.66 -3.31 -2.92
N LEU A 422 2.96 -2.70 -1.77
CA LEU A 422 3.61 -3.39 -0.65
C LEU A 422 2.74 -4.50 -0.05
N ALA A 423 1.42 -4.32 0.00
CA ALA A 423 0.51 -5.36 0.46
C ALA A 423 0.49 -6.55 -0.50
N ALA A 424 0.49 -6.30 -1.81
CA ALA A 424 0.59 -7.34 -2.83
C ALA A 424 1.93 -8.09 -2.78
N ALA A 425 3.05 -7.37 -2.69
CA ALA A 425 4.37 -7.97 -2.56
C ALA A 425 4.48 -8.80 -1.26
N GLY A 426 4.03 -8.25 -0.12
CA GLY A 426 4.03 -8.96 1.16
C GLY A 426 3.21 -10.24 1.14
N TYR A 427 2.06 -10.24 0.47
CA TYR A 427 1.27 -11.44 0.25
C TYR A 427 2.04 -12.49 -0.57
N ASN A 428 2.66 -12.08 -1.69
CA ASN A 428 3.44 -12.97 -2.53
C ASN A 428 4.63 -13.59 -1.79
N PHE A 429 5.41 -12.78 -1.06
CA PHE A 429 6.53 -13.28 -0.26
C PHE A 429 6.07 -14.24 0.86
N SER A 430 4.88 -14.03 1.43
CA SER A 430 4.29 -14.98 2.38
C SER A 430 3.91 -16.31 1.73
N LEU A 431 3.44 -16.29 0.47
CA LEU A 431 3.22 -17.52 -0.30
C LEU A 431 4.54 -18.27 -0.56
N LEU A 432 5.58 -17.52 -0.94
CA LEU A 432 6.93 -18.08 -1.18
C LEU A 432 7.50 -18.71 0.07
N LEU A 433 7.39 -18.09 1.24
CA LEU A 433 7.80 -18.70 2.51
C LEU A 433 7.10 -20.03 2.75
N ARG A 434 5.80 -20.09 2.54
CA ARG A 434 5.02 -21.34 2.70
C ARG A 434 5.41 -22.38 1.65
N TRP A 435 5.71 -21.96 0.43
CA TRP A 435 6.18 -22.83 -0.64
C TRP A 435 7.54 -23.45 -0.35
N LEU A 436 8.53 -22.62 0.02
CA LEU A 436 9.88 -23.07 0.36
C LEU A 436 9.88 -24.02 1.58
N LYS A 437 9.02 -23.76 2.58
CA LYS A 437 8.83 -24.68 3.69
C LYS A 437 8.30 -26.03 3.23
N ARG A 438 7.32 -26.09 2.33
CA ARG A 438 6.78 -27.35 1.77
C ARG A 438 7.81 -28.11 0.96
N LEU A 439 8.61 -27.43 0.12
CA LEU A 439 9.70 -28.06 -0.63
C LEU A 439 10.70 -28.73 0.29
N LEU A 440 11.07 -28.09 1.39
CA LEU A 440 11.97 -28.67 2.39
C LEU A 440 11.40 -29.97 2.98
N HIS A 441 10.13 -29.94 3.40
CA HIS A 441 9.48 -31.15 3.94
C HIS A 441 9.38 -32.28 2.92
N SER A 442 9.14 -31.95 1.63
CA SER A 442 9.12 -32.98 0.57
C SER A 442 10.49 -33.58 0.31
N LEU A 443 11.56 -32.78 0.34
CA LEU A 443 12.93 -33.24 0.21
C LEU A 443 13.34 -34.15 1.38
N ILE A 444 13.06 -33.74 2.61
CA ILE A 444 13.34 -34.54 3.81
C ILE A 444 12.58 -35.86 3.75
N ARG A 445 11.31 -35.85 3.38
CA ARG A 445 10.55 -37.12 3.19
C ARG A 445 11.15 -38.01 2.12
N ALA A 446 11.56 -37.45 0.98
CA ALA A 446 12.19 -38.22 -0.10
C ALA A 446 13.54 -38.86 0.32
N LEU A 447 14.28 -38.19 1.21
CA LEU A 447 15.53 -38.70 1.76
C LEU A 447 15.31 -39.76 2.87
N LEU A 448 14.21 -39.64 3.63
CA LEU A 448 13.87 -40.56 4.73
C LEU A 448 13.10 -41.82 4.26
N VAL A 449 12.57 -41.84 3.04
CA VAL A 449 11.98 -43.06 2.46
C VAL A 449 13.12 -43.99 2.01
N ASP A 450 13.35 -45.02 2.79
CA ASP A 450 14.38 -46.06 2.61
C ASP A 450 14.31 -46.65 1.21
N PRO A 451 15.43 -46.78 0.48
CA PRO A 451 15.47 -47.42 -0.86
C PRO A 451 14.97 -48.86 -0.88
N ALA A 452 14.94 -49.57 0.26
CA ALA A 452 14.44 -50.93 0.39
C ALA A 452 12.95 -51.12 0.03
N SER A 453 12.11 -50.06 0.09
CA SER A 453 10.69 -50.15 -0.25
C SER A 453 10.38 -50.05 -1.75
N ARG A 454 11.39 -49.79 -2.61
CA ARG A 454 11.24 -49.69 -4.07
C ARG A 454 11.46 -51.01 -4.80
N GLN A 455 11.88 -52.09 -4.12
CA GLN A 455 12.09 -53.40 -4.74
C GLN A 455 10.86 -54.33 -4.67
N ASN A 456 9.78 -53.91 -3.98
CA ASN A 456 8.57 -54.74 -3.81
C ASN A 456 7.29 -54.07 -4.32
N ALA A 457 7.36 -53.22 -5.36
CA ALA A 457 6.18 -52.65 -6.03
C ALA A 457 6.27 -52.86 -7.55
#